data_9e406479b5b466f0855ce3b4db12354f
#
_entry.id   9e406479b5b466f0855ce3b4db12354f
#
_cell.length_a   1.000
_cell.length_b   1.000
_cell.length_c   1.000
_cell.angle_alpha   90.00
_cell.angle_beta   90.00
_cell.angle_gamma   90.00
#
_symmetry.space_group_name_H-M   'P 1'
#
loop_
_entity.id
_entity.type
_entity.pdbx_description
1 polymer ?
#
loop_
_entity_poly.entity_id
_entity_poly.type
_entity_poly.pdbx_seq_one_letter_code
_entity_poly.pdbx_strand_id
1 'polypeptide(L)'
;VVPEYGGMATPQAKNLFLLCGDGELAHKPGLIVSISSGNGGSYPIAELRSSSYKNTHLMWIPENIIIRNVEDYLPGSHGDLIPEWMDNRVDYCLKLLIAYSENMQSLIKLINRKDFGNGM
;
A
#
# COMPACT_ATOMS: atom_id res chain seq x y z
N VAL A 1 5.33 -1.07 -1.08
CA VAL A 1 6.14 -1.17 0.15
C VAL A 1 6.71 0.19 0.46
N VAL A 2 6.56 0.65 1.72
CA VAL A 2 7.00 1.98 2.15
C VAL A 2 7.73 1.90 3.49
N PRO A 3 8.99 2.35 3.58
CA PRO A 3 9.68 2.46 4.86
C PRO A 3 9.18 3.66 5.66
N GLU A 4 9.22 3.52 6.99
CA GLU A 4 8.99 4.63 7.92
C GLU A 4 10.31 5.29 8.29
N TYR A 5 10.47 6.57 7.97
CA TYR A 5 11.59 7.39 8.38
C TYR A 5 11.10 8.59 9.18
N GLY A 6 11.60 8.71 10.42
CA GLY A 6 11.21 9.80 11.31
C GLY A 6 9.69 9.89 11.58
N GLY A 7 8.99 8.75 11.61
CA GLY A 7 7.54 8.71 11.79
C GLY A 7 6.73 9.14 10.56
N MET A 8 7.29 9.04 9.34
CA MET A 8 6.65 9.48 8.11
C MET A 8 6.86 8.46 6.98
N ALA A 9 5.94 8.47 6.01
CA ALA A 9 6.20 7.85 4.72
C ALA A 9 7.33 8.58 4.00
N THR A 10 8.22 7.83 3.35
CA THR A 10 9.38 8.44 2.68
C THR A 10 8.98 9.36 1.52
N PRO A 11 9.79 10.40 1.23
CA PRO A 11 9.55 11.28 0.09
C PRO A 11 9.45 10.52 -1.23
N GLN A 12 10.21 9.44 -1.41
CA GLN A 12 10.19 8.61 -2.62
C GLN A 12 8.82 7.94 -2.81
N ALA A 13 8.22 7.43 -1.72
CA ALA A 13 6.89 6.84 -1.79
C ALA A 13 5.83 7.90 -2.14
N LYS A 14 5.91 9.09 -1.55
CA LYS A 14 5.00 10.21 -1.89
C LYS A 14 5.19 10.70 -3.31
N ASN A 15 6.43 10.76 -3.78
CA ASN A 15 6.75 11.19 -5.14
C ASN A 15 6.13 10.27 -6.21
N LEU A 16 5.99 8.98 -5.92
CA LEU A 16 5.28 8.05 -6.80
C LEU A 16 3.87 8.56 -7.13
N PHE A 17 3.11 8.98 -6.11
CA PHE A 17 1.74 9.47 -6.29
C PHE A 17 1.67 10.81 -7.03
N LEU A 18 2.72 11.63 -6.91
CA LEU A 18 2.81 12.90 -7.63
C LEU A 18 3.20 12.72 -9.09
N LEU A 19 3.93 11.66 -9.42
CA LEU A 19 4.34 11.34 -10.79
C LEU A 19 3.26 10.59 -11.57
N CYS A 20 2.35 9.89 -10.89
CA CYS A 20 1.24 9.22 -11.53
C CYS A 20 0.24 10.26 -12.04
N GLY A 21 -0.09 10.18 -13.33
CA GLY A 21 -1.14 10.99 -13.93
C GLY A 21 -2.54 10.50 -13.55
N ASP A 22 -3.54 11.10 -14.17
CA ASP A 22 -4.96 10.90 -13.81
C ASP A 22 -5.50 9.49 -14.00
N GLY A 23 -4.77 8.59 -14.64
CA GLY A 23 -5.31 7.28 -15.02
C GLY A 23 -4.57 6.07 -14.49
N GLU A 24 -3.30 6.22 -14.14
CA GLU A 24 -2.45 5.06 -13.85
C GLU A 24 -2.89 4.29 -12.62
N LEU A 25 -3.35 4.98 -11.58
CA LEU A 25 -3.75 4.35 -10.31
C LEU A 25 -5.27 4.31 -10.09
N ALA A 26 -6.04 4.95 -10.96
CA ALA A 26 -7.47 5.15 -10.72
C ALA A 26 -8.24 3.85 -10.57
N HIS A 27 -8.98 3.77 -9.47
CA HIS A 27 -9.83 2.64 -9.09
C HIS A 27 -9.10 1.29 -8.98
N LYS A 28 -7.76 1.32 -8.94
CA LYS A 28 -6.95 0.13 -8.67
C LYS A 28 -6.85 -0.10 -7.17
N PRO A 29 -7.08 -1.31 -6.69
CA PRO A 29 -6.84 -1.64 -5.28
C PRO A 29 -5.35 -1.56 -4.95
N GLY A 30 -5.04 -1.00 -3.81
CA GLY A 30 -3.69 -0.91 -3.27
C GLY A 30 -3.59 -1.51 -1.87
N LEU A 31 -2.52 -2.22 -1.61
CA LEU A 31 -2.15 -2.71 -0.29
C LEU A 31 -0.93 -1.94 0.21
N ILE A 32 -1.02 -1.37 1.40
CA ILE A 32 0.13 -0.72 2.04
C ILE A 32 0.91 -1.76 2.84
N VAL A 33 2.17 -1.92 2.49
CA VAL A 33 3.14 -2.68 3.29
C VAL A 33 4.14 -1.69 3.86
N SER A 34 4.08 -1.42 5.15
CA SER A 34 5.00 -0.54 5.84
C SER A 34 6.10 -1.32 6.53
N ILE A 35 7.33 -0.83 6.44
CA ILE A 35 8.50 -1.45 7.09
C ILE A 35 9.18 -0.46 8.03
N SER A 36 9.72 -0.97 9.13
CA SER A 36 10.49 -0.20 10.10
C SER A 36 11.66 -1.00 10.62
N SER A 37 12.80 -0.35 10.82
CA SER A 37 13.96 -0.95 11.49
C SER A 37 13.74 -1.17 12.99
N GLY A 38 12.77 -0.50 13.59
CA GLY A 38 12.39 -0.65 14.99
C GLY A 38 10.90 -0.99 15.14
N ASN A 39 10.29 -0.48 16.20
CA ASN A 39 8.89 -0.77 16.56
C ASN A 39 7.84 0.12 15.87
N GLY A 40 8.24 0.96 14.92
CA GLY A 40 7.37 1.84 14.16
C GLY A 40 6.55 1.11 13.08
N GLY A 41 6.28 1.81 11.98
CA GLY A 41 5.60 1.28 10.79
C GLY A 41 4.12 1.65 10.67
N SER A 42 3.51 2.26 11.67
CA SER A 42 2.09 2.63 11.61
C SER A 42 1.84 3.99 10.94
N TYR A 43 2.75 4.93 11.06
CA TYR A 43 2.57 6.29 10.54
C TYR A 43 2.45 6.35 9.01
N PRO A 44 3.27 5.66 8.22
CA PRO A 44 3.09 5.65 6.77
C PRO A 44 1.71 5.18 6.32
N ILE A 45 1.11 4.22 7.03
CA ILE A 45 -0.22 3.71 6.73
C ILE A 45 -1.26 4.82 6.93
N ALA A 46 -1.24 5.48 8.09
CA ALA A 46 -2.15 6.58 8.39
C ALA A 46 -1.98 7.73 7.40
N GLU A 47 -0.74 8.11 7.11
CA GLU A 47 -0.40 9.20 6.19
C GLU A 47 -0.89 8.91 4.76
N LEU A 48 -0.61 7.73 4.23
CA LEU A 48 -1.03 7.36 2.87
C LEU A 48 -2.54 7.21 2.75
N ARG A 49 -3.21 6.68 3.77
CA ARG A 49 -4.68 6.56 3.78
C ARG A 49 -5.37 7.92 3.83
N SER A 50 -4.75 8.92 4.45
CA SER A 50 -5.33 10.26 4.56
C SER A 50 -5.08 11.17 3.35
N SER A 51 -4.03 10.91 2.56
CA SER A 51 -3.55 11.92 1.61
C SER A 51 -3.33 11.45 0.16
N SER A 52 -3.10 10.18 -0.11
CA SER A 52 -2.58 9.72 -1.40
C SER A 52 -3.65 9.34 -2.43
N TYR A 53 -4.91 9.29 -2.07
CA TYR A 53 -5.97 8.73 -2.92
C TYR A 53 -6.79 9.78 -3.69
N LYS A 54 -6.82 11.03 -3.24
CA LYS A 54 -7.74 12.05 -3.80
C LYS A 54 -7.60 12.21 -5.31
N ASN A 55 -6.43 12.60 -5.79
CA ASN A 55 -6.21 12.87 -7.22
C ASN A 55 -5.83 11.62 -8.01
N THR A 56 -5.17 10.67 -7.37
CA THR A 56 -4.81 9.40 -8.01
C THR A 56 -6.00 8.46 -8.17
N HIS A 57 -7.07 8.68 -7.41
CA HIS A 57 -8.22 7.78 -7.31
C HIS A 57 -7.86 6.34 -6.94
N LEU A 58 -6.69 6.15 -6.32
CA LEU A 58 -6.25 4.85 -5.79
C LEU A 58 -7.18 4.41 -4.68
N MET A 59 -7.52 3.14 -4.66
CA MET A 59 -8.38 2.56 -3.63
C MET A 59 -7.55 1.71 -2.67
N TRP A 60 -7.27 2.20 -1.48
CA TRP A 60 -6.64 1.41 -0.44
C TRP A 60 -7.59 0.35 0.10
N ILE A 61 -7.19 -0.93 0.02
CA ILE A 61 -7.96 -2.00 0.67
C ILE A 61 -7.94 -1.83 2.20
N PRO A 62 -8.90 -2.38 2.95
CA PRO A 62 -8.99 -2.18 4.42
C PRO A 62 -7.77 -2.72 5.17
N GLU A 63 -7.09 -3.71 4.59
CA GLU A 63 -5.94 -4.37 5.21
C GLU A 63 -4.62 -3.66 4.92
N ASN A 64 -3.65 -3.93 5.77
CA ASN A 64 -2.27 -3.49 5.61
C ASN A 64 -1.32 -4.44 6.32
N ILE A 65 -0.04 -4.37 5.98
CA ILE A 65 1.02 -5.14 6.60
C ILE A 65 2.00 -4.16 7.25
N ILE A 66 2.44 -4.44 8.47
CA ILE A 66 3.52 -3.75 9.16
C ILE A 66 4.61 -4.75 9.50
N ILE A 67 5.79 -4.54 8.95
CA ILE A 67 6.97 -5.33 9.25
C ILE A 67 7.89 -4.48 10.14
N ARG A 68 7.94 -4.85 11.42
CA ARG A 68 8.80 -4.22 12.43
C ARG A 68 10.11 -4.97 12.57
N ASN A 69 11.16 -4.27 13.01
CA ASN A 69 12.49 -4.87 13.15
C ASN A 69 12.89 -5.62 11.86
N VAL A 70 12.73 -4.94 10.72
CA VAL A 70 12.86 -5.57 9.40
C VAL A 70 14.22 -6.26 9.19
N GLU A 71 15.24 -5.82 9.90
CA GLU A 71 16.58 -6.41 9.84
C GLU A 71 16.62 -7.87 10.34
N ASP A 72 15.69 -8.26 11.23
CA ASP A 72 15.57 -9.61 11.71
C ASP A 72 15.12 -10.61 10.62
N TYR A 73 14.55 -10.09 9.53
CA TYR A 73 14.02 -10.88 8.39
C TYR A 73 14.97 -10.89 7.18
N LEU A 74 16.13 -10.23 7.28
CA LEU A 74 17.09 -10.20 6.17
C LEU A 74 17.92 -11.49 6.13
N PRO A 75 18.29 -11.98 4.94
CA PRO A 75 19.17 -13.14 4.81
C PRO A 75 20.48 -12.94 5.60
N GLY A 76 20.83 -13.92 6.43
CA GLY A 76 22.02 -13.87 7.29
C GLY A 76 21.83 -13.16 8.63
N SER A 77 20.64 -12.68 8.95
CA SER A 77 20.28 -12.22 10.30
C SER A 77 20.03 -13.40 11.24
N HIS A 78 20.05 -13.16 12.56
CA HIS A 78 19.79 -14.18 13.57
C HIS A 78 18.35 -14.74 13.55
N GLY A 79 17.47 -14.15 12.73
CA GLY A 79 16.07 -14.55 12.56
C GLY A 79 15.83 -15.17 11.19
N ASP A 80 16.43 -16.31 10.89
CA ASP A 80 16.32 -16.98 9.57
C ASP A 80 14.91 -17.49 9.21
N LEU A 81 13.92 -17.27 10.07
CA LEU A 81 12.56 -17.73 9.83
C LEU A 81 11.57 -16.58 10.00
N ILE A 82 10.90 -16.25 8.90
CA ILE A 82 9.70 -15.42 8.98
C ILE A 82 8.71 -16.14 9.90
N PRO A 83 8.22 -15.52 10.99
CA PRO A 83 7.26 -16.15 11.86
C PRO A 83 6.00 -16.56 11.07
N GLU A 84 5.47 -17.73 11.35
CA GLU A 84 4.28 -18.27 10.67
C GLU A 84 3.10 -17.29 10.66
N TRP A 85 2.89 -16.57 11.76
CA TRP A 85 1.83 -15.54 11.81
C TRP A 85 2.03 -14.40 10.81
N MET A 86 3.27 -14.02 10.52
CA MET A 86 3.59 -12.98 9.53
C MET A 86 3.35 -13.51 8.12
N ASP A 87 3.77 -14.73 7.84
CA ASP A 87 3.56 -15.39 6.56
C ASP A 87 2.07 -15.55 6.26
N ASN A 88 1.30 -16.04 7.23
CA ASN A 88 -0.15 -16.13 7.15
C ASN A 88 -0.82 -14.76 6.93
N ARG A 89 -0.30 -13.71 7.58
CA ARG A 89 -0.81 -12.34 7.42
C ARG A 89 -0.55 -11.81 6.01
N VAL A 90 0.65 -12.02 5.49
CA VAL A 90 1.02 -11.61 4.12
C VAL A 90 0.13 -12.34 3.11
N ASP A 91 0.00 -13.64 3.25
CA ASP A 91 -0.81 -14.49 2.39
C ASP A 91 -2.29 -14.04 2.36
N TYR A 92 -2.86 -13.79 3.52
CA TYR A 92 -4.23 -13.28 3.63
C TYR A 92 -4.39 -11.93 2.92
N CYS A 93 -3.50 -10.98 3.17
CA CYS A 93 -3.58 -9.65 2.56
C CYS A 93 -3.41 -9.69 1.04
N LEU A 94 -2.53 -10.55 0.52
CA LEU A 94 -2.34 -10.74 -0.91
C LEU A 94 -3.56 -11.39 -1.58
N LYS A 95 -4.14 -12.43 -0.98
CA LYS A 95 -5.39 -13.05 -1.45
C LYS A 95 -6.52 -12.03 -1.51
N LEU A 96 -6.63 -11.20 -0.48
CA LEU A 96 -7.64 -10.14 -0.44
C LEU A 96 -7.40 -9.07 -1.53
N LEU A 97 -6.15 -8.65 -1.74
CA LEU A 97 -5.79 -7.71 -2.80
C LEU A 97 -6.15 -8.26 -4.18
N ILE A 98 -5.89 -9.54 -4.43
CA ILE A 98 -6.25 -10.21 -5.69
C ILE A 98 -7.77 -10.21 -5.87
N ALA A 99 -8.53 -10.60 -4.84
CA ALA A 99 -9.98 -10.62 -4.89
C ALA A 99 -10.57 -9.22 -5.17
N TYR A 100 -10.05 -8.17 -4.52
CA TYR A 100 -10.43 -6.80 -4.85
C TYR A 100 -10.09 -6.45 -6.29
N SER A 101 -8.90 -6.82 -6.77
CA SER A 101 -8.44 -6.49 -8.12
C SER A 101 -9.31 -7.13 -9.20
N GLU A 102 -9.70 -8.37 -9.03
CA GLU A 102 -10.59 -9.10 -9.95
C GLU A 102 -11.98 -8.44 -10.02
N ASN A 103 -12.54 -8.10 -8.87
CA ASN A 103 -13.88 -7.49 -8.81
C ASN A 103 -13.88 -6.05 -9.33
N MET A 104 -12.81 -5.28 -9.12
CA MET A 104 -12.72 -3.90 -9.59
C MET A 104 -12.55 -3.76 -11.10
N GLN A 105 -12.14 -4.81 -11.82
CA GLN A 105 -12.02 -4.77 -13.28
C GLN A 105 -13.35 -4.43 -13.99
N SER A 106 -14.45 -4.93 -13.48
CA SER A 106 -15.77 -4.63 -14.03
C SER A 106 -16.15 -3.16 -13.80
N LEU A 107 -15.87 -2.64 -12.60
CA LEU A 107 -16.11 -1.24 -12.27
C LEU A 107 -15.31 -0.30 -13.19
N ILE A 108 -14.03 -0.57 -13.38
CA ILE A 108 -13.14 0.26 -14.21
C ILE A 108 -13.66 0.36 -15.65
N LYS A 109 -14.27 -0.73 -16.17
CA LYS A 109 -14.87 -0.75 -17.52
C LYS A 109 -16.14 0.08 -17.63
N LEU A 110 -16.87 0.28 -16.54
CA LEU A 110 -18.13 1.04 -16.50
C LEU A 110 -17.90 2.53 -16.34
N ILE A 111 -16.76 2.96 -15.85
CA ILE A 111 -16.48 4.36 -15.53
C ILE A 111 -15.68 5.00 -16.65
N ASN A 112 -16.30 5.98 -17.33
CA ASN A 112 -15.57 6.85 -18.24
C ASN A 112 -15.05 8.07 -17.46
N ARG A 113 -13.78 8.09 -17.14
CA ARG A 113 -13.15 9.17 -16.37
C ARG A 113 -13.24 10.55 -17.02
N LYS A 114 -13.42 10.59 -18.34
CA LYS A 114 -13.57 11.87 -19.06
C LYS A 114 -14.88 12.59 -18.73
N ASP A 115 -15.85 11.85 -18.19
CA ASP A 115 -17.15 12.42 -17.82
C ASP A 115 -17.07 13.25 -16.52
N PHE A 116 -16.03 13.00 -15.71
CA PHE A 116 -15.79 13.69 -14.46
C PHE A 116 -14.37 14.25 -14.50
N GLY A 117 -14.23 15.52 -14.75
CA GLY A 117 -12.93 16.21 -14.75
C GLY A 117 -12.13 15.98 -13.47
N ASN A 118 -11.25 16.85 -13.11
CA ASN A 118 -10.46 16.71 -11.89
C ASN A 118 -11.36 16.54 -10.67
N GLY A 119 -11.48 15.31 -10.17
CA GLY A 119 -12.42 14.95 -9.12
C GLY A 119 -12.24 15.74 -7.82
N MET A 120 -12.99 16.79 -7.71
CA MET A 120 -13.33 17.40 -6.41
C MET A 120 -14.78 17.13 -6.12
#